data_cb5c369ca92ab9fb5b8f4d695b30abc6
#
_entry.id   cb5c369ca92ab9fb5b8f4d695b30abc6
#
_cell.length_a   1.000
_cell.length_b   1.000
_cell.length_c   1.000
_cell.angle_alpha   90.00
_cell.angle_beta   90.00
_cell.angle_gamma   90.00
#
_symmetry.space_group_name_H-M   'P 1'
#
loop_
_entity.id
_entity.type
_entity.pdbx_description
1 polymer ?
#
loop_
_entity_poly.entity_id
_entity_poly.type
_entity_poly.pdbx_seq_one_letter_code
_entity_poly.pdbx_strand_id
1 'polypeptide(L)'
;GVALKPDMANPESDIHPSMVIERPKVIYNEKTGKFVMWMHIDSYNYSKAATGVAVSDSPTGGFKYLHSLRPYGEESRDMTLFKDGDGKAYHVYSAKGNSTLYIHLLSDDYLEHTETYKAVFPGKFREAPAIFKRQDKYYMITSGCSGWDPNEAEYAIADSMLGEWTAMGNPC
;
A
#
# COMPACT_ATOMS: atom_id res chain seq x y z
N GLY A 1 -15.91 -8.03 -14.36
CA GLY A 1 -15.60 -6.78 -15.07
C GLY A 1 -14.14 -6.38 -14.86
N VAL A 2 -13.66 -5.40 -15.64
CA VAL A 2 -12.29 -4.85 -15.51
C VAL A 2 -12.40 -3.56 -14.70
N ALA A 3 -11.73 -3.51 -13.55
CA ALA A 3 -11.76 -2.36 -12.66
C ALA A 3 -10.90 -1.19 -13.21
N LEU A 4 -9.67 -1.49 -13.60
CA LEU A 4 -8.74 -0.57 -14.25
C LEU A 4 -8.40 -1.11 -15.64
N LYS A 5 -8.68 -0.32 -16.68
CA LYS A 5 -8.37 -0.72 -18.06
C LYS A 5 -6.89 -0.47 -18.34
N PRO A 6 -6.18 -1.45 -18.95
CA PRO A 6 -4.81 -1.25 -19.36
C PRO A 6 -4.72 -0.23 -20.51
N ASP A 7 -3.60 0.49 -20.57
CA ASP A 7 -3.27 1.33 -21.72
C ASP A 7 -2.53 0.51 -22.78
N MET A 8 -3.29 0.01 -23.75
CA MET A 8 -2.76 -0.81 -24.84
C MET A 8 -2.01 -0.01 -25.90
N ALA A 9 -2.23 1.31 -25.94
CA ALA A 9 -1.71 2.17 -27.01
C ALA A 9 -0.31 2.73 -26.69
N ASN A 10 0.06 2.81 -25.41
CA ASN A 10 1.33 3.36 -24.99
C ASN A 10 2.18 2.30 -24.25
N PRO A 11 3.20 1.72 -24.90
CA PRO A 11 4.08 0.73 -24.27
C PRO A 11 4.85 1.23 -23.04
N GLU A 12 5.03 2.54 -22.91
CA GLU A 12 5.72 3.18 -21.77
C GLU A 12 4.75 3.49 -20.60
N SER A 13 3.46 3.20 -20.77
CA SER A 13 2.45 3.42 -19.73
C SER A 13 2.66 2.48 -18.56
N ASP A 14 2.55 3.00 -17.34
CA ASP A 14 2.61 2.24 -16.09
C ASP A 14 1.53 1.16 -15.96
N ILE A 15 0.44 1.29 -16.73
CA ILE A 15 -0.65 0.33 -16.78
C ILE A 15 -0.71 -0.42 -18.13
N HIS A 16 0.39 -0.43 -18.88
CA HIS A 16 0.51 -1.31 -20.05
C HIS A 16 0.55 -2.78 -19.59
N PRO A 17 0.02 -3.75 -20.37
CA PRO A 17 0.00 -5.16 -19.99
C PRO A 17 1.36 -5.82 -19.74
N SER A 18 2.46 -5.20 -20.17
CA SER A 18 3.83 -5.66 -19.87
C SER A 18 4.31 -5.28 -18.47
N MET A 19 3.57 -4.41 -17.78
CA MET A 19 3.90 -4.00 -16.42
C MET A 19 3.30 -4.96 -15.40
N VAL A 20 3.91 -5.00 -14.22
CA VAL A 20 3.41 -5.75 -13.07
C VAL A 20 2.55 -4.83 -12.22
N ILE A 21 1.33 -5.24 -11.93
CA ILE A 21 0.41 -4.54 -11.03
C ILE A 21 -0.01 -5.52 -9.95
N GLU A 22 0.32 -5.21 -8.70
CA GLU A 22 0.09 -6.06 -7.55
C GLU A 22 -0.59 -5.31 -6.41
N ARG A 23 -1.18 -6.05 -5.47
CA ARG A 23 -1.73 -5.54 -4.21
C ARG A 23 -2.73 -4.38 -4.35
N PRO A 24 -3.62 -4.31 -5.35
CA PRO A 24 -4.56 -3.19 -5.43
C PRO A 24 -5.45 -3.13 -4.19
N LYS A 25 -5.58 -1.93 -3.62
CA LYS A 25 -6.45 -1.62 -2.49
C LYS A 25 -7.29 -0.40 -2.81
N VAL A 26 -8.54 -0.42 -2.38
CA VAL A 26 -9.49 0.67 -2.62
C VAL A 26 -10.06 1.16 -1.29
N ILE A 27 -10.09 2.46 -1.10
CA ILE A 27 -10.77 3.12 0.01
C ILE A 27 -11.71 4.20 -0.53
N TYR A 28 -12.81 4.43 0.19
CA TYR A 28 -13.76 5.50 -0.15
C TYR A 28 -13.41 6.76 0.63
N ASN A 29 -13.38 7.90 -0.08
CA ASN A 29 -13.18 9.22 0.48
C ASN A 29 -14.53 9.95 0.55
N GLU A 30 -15.05 10.14 1.76
CA GLU A 30 -16.34 10.81 1.98
C GLU A 30 -16.31 12.30 1.61
N LYS A 31 -15.14 12.97 1.72
CA LYS A 31 -15.01 14.39 1.40
C LYS A 31 -15.14 14.65 -0.10
N THR A 32 -14.57 13.77 -0.92
CA THR A 32 -14.55 13.92 -2.40
C THR A 32 -15.62 13.10 -3.09
N GLY A 33 -16.25 12.14 -2.38
CA GLY A 33 -17.19 11.17 -2.96
C GLY A 33 -16.53 10.17 -3.92
N LYS A 34 -15.19 9.98 -3.84
CA LYS A 34 -14.43 9.13 -4.75
C LYS A 34 -13.97 7.85 -4.08
N PHE A 35 -13.89 6.79 -4.89
CA PHE A 35 -13.12 5.59 -4.57
C PHE A 35 -11.70 5.78 -5.06
N VAL A 36 -10.72 5.66 -4.17
CA VAL A 36 -9.29 5.83 -4.48
C VAL A 36 -8.63 4.47 -4.38
N MET A 37 -7.98 4.08 -5.46
CA MET A 37 -7.20 2.84 -5.56
C MET A 37 -5.72 3.17 -5.53
N TRP A 38 -4.99 2.48 -4.69
CA TRP A 38 -3.52 2.44 -4.71
C TRP A 38 -3.07 1.02 -5.05
N MET A 39 -1.91 0.89 -5.71
CA MET A 39 -1.39 -0.40 -6.15
C MET A 39 0.14 -0.35 -6.26
N HIS A 40 0.80 -1.47 -6.08
CA HIS A 40 2.20 -1.64 -6.46
C HIS A 40 2.29 -1.72 -7.98
N ILE A 41 3.16 -0.91 -8.58
CA ILE A 41 3.48 -0.92 -10.02
C ILE A 41 4.96 -1.22 -10.18
N ASP A 42 5.25 -2.22 -11.00
CA ASP A 42 6.63 -2.58 -11.27
C ASP A 42 6.86 -2.94 -12.75
N SER A 43 8.12 -2.91 -13.13
CA SER A 43 8.61 -3.53 -14.35
C SER A 43 8.75 -5.04 -14.17
N TYR A 44 8.83 -5.80 -15.24
CA TYR A 44 8.97 -7.26 -15.21
C TYR A 44 10.15 -7.74 -14.33
N ASN A 45 11.23 -6.97 -14.26
CA ASN A 45 12.40 -7.27 -13.45
C ASN A 45 12.36 -6.65 -12.04
N TYR A 46 11.22 -6.12 -11.62
CA TYR A 46 11.00 -5.48 -10.32
C TYR A 46 11.95 -4.32 -10.00
N SER A 47 12.41 -3.58 -11.01
CA SER A 47 13.32 -2.43 -10.82
C SER A 47 12.60 -1.09 -10.69
N LYS A 48 11.32 -0.99 -11.11
CA LYS A 48 10.54 0.25 -11.00
C LYS A 48 10.11 0.52 -9.56
N ALA A 49 9.60 -0.47 -8.86
CA ALA A 49 9.21 -0.45 -7.44
C ALA A 49 8.48 0.85 -7.05
N ALA A 50 7.40 1.17 -7.74
CA ALA A 50 6.60 2.37 -7.54
C ALA A 50 5.21 2.03 -7.01
N THR A 51 4.53 3.02 -6.46
CA THR A 51 3.10 2.93 -6.17
C THR A 51 2.30 3.74 -7.18
N GLY A 52 1.16 3.20 -7.63
CA GLY A 52 0.26 3.85 -8.57
C GLY A 52 -1.05 4.27 -7.90
N VAL A 53 -1.67 5.33 -8.42
CA VAL A 53 -2.92 5.88 -7.92
C VAL A 53 -3.94 5.94 -9.03
N ALA A 54 -5.17 5.56 -8.73
CA ALA A 54 -6.31 5.66 -9.64
C ALA A 54 -7.60 6.03 -8.88
N VAL A 55 -8.55 6.64 -9.55
CA VAL A 55 -9.81 7.10 -8.95
C VAL A 55 -11.02 6.63 -9.74
N SER A 56 -12.15 6.44 -9.05
CA SER A 56 -13.44 6.13 -9.66
C SER A 56 -14.60 6.73 -8.88
N ASP A 57 -15.74 6.93 -9.57
CA ASP A 57 -17.04 7.25 -8.95
C ASP A 57 -17.77 6.00 -8.45
N SER A 58 -17.25 4.79 -8.76
CA SER A 58 -17.88 3.51 -8.43
C SER A 58 -16.89 2.55 -7.78
N PRO A 59 -17.30 1.77 -6.76
CA PRO A 59 -16.44 0.76 -6.14
C PRO A 59 -16.12 -0.42 -7.09
N THR A 60 -16.93 -0.64 -8.10
CA THR A 60 -16.88 -1.84 -8.95
C THR A 60 -16.11 -1.65 -10.26
N GLY A 61 -15.56 -0.46 -10.52
CA GLY A 61 -14.75 -0.24 -11.72
C GLY A 61 -14.84 1.15 -12.31
N GLY A 62 -14.30 1.27 -13.53
CA GLY A 62 -14.17 2.56 -14.19
C GLY A 62 -13.08 3.42 -13.57
N PHE A 63 -12.09 2.80 -12.91
CA PHE A 63 -10.95 3.53 -12.35
C PHE A 63 -10.15 4.19 -13.46
N LYS A 64 -9.89 5.48 -13.28
CA LYS A 64 -9.01 6.29 -14.10
C LYS A 64 -7.64 6.34 -13.42
N TYR A 65 -6.63 5.82 -14.10
CA TYR A 65 -5.24 5.94 -13.65
C TYR A 65 -4.80 7.40 -13.65
N LEU A 66 -4.10 7.82 -12.62
CA LEU A 66 -3.58 9.18 -12.46
C LEU A 66 -2.07 9.24 -12.69
N HIS A 67 -1.30 8.57 -11.86
CA HIS A 67 0.17 8.57 -11.89
C HIS A 67 0.74 7.42 -11.06
N SER A 68 2.06 7.24 -11.17
CA SER A 68 2.86 6.48 -10.20
C SER A 68 4.01 7.31 -9.66
N LEU A 69 4.49 6.94 -8.49
CA LEU A 69 5.63 7.59 -7.85
C LEU A 69 6.39 6.62 -6.93
N ARG A 70 7.63 6.96 -6.64
CA ARG A 70 8.37 6.44 -5.50
C ARG A 70 8.24 7.44 -4.35
N PRO A 71 7.60 7.09 -3.23
CA PRO A 71 7.39 8.04 -2.13
C PRO A 71 8.74 8.57 -1.61
N TYR A 72 8.96 9.86 -1.75
CA TYR A 72 10.24 10.53 -1.37
C TYR A 72 11.50 9.88 -1.97
N GLY A 73 11.37 9.28 -3.16
CA GLY A 73 12.46 8.58 -3.86
C GLY A 73 12.69 7.14 -3.39
N GLU A 74 12.01 6.68 -2.35
CA GLU A 74 12.11 5.31 -1.84
C GLU A 74 11.26 4.33 -2.67
N GLU A 75 11.64 3.07 -2.68
CA GLU A 75 10.85 1.99 -3.27
C GLU A 75 9.48 1.87 -2.59
N SER A 76 8.47 1.44 -3.34
CA SER A 76 7.18 1.02 -2.80
C SER A 76 6.78 -0.29 -3.46
N ARG A 77 6.78 -1.36 -2.68
CA ARG A 77 6.46 -2.73 -3.13
C ARG A 77 5.16 -3.20 -2.50
N ASP A 78 5.12 -4.38 -1.91
CA ASP A 78 3.94 -4.90 -1.22
C ASP A 78 3.32 -3.87 -0.30
N MET A 79 2.02 -3.65 -0.44
CA MET A 79 1.36 -2.54 0.20
C MET A 79 -0.06 -2.87 0.66
N THR A 80 -0.56 -2.05 1.57
CA THR A 80 -1.99 -1.95 1.90
C THR A 80 -2.40 -0.51 2.16
N LEU A 81 -3.71 -0.27 2.18
CA LEU A 81 -4.30 0.97 2.68
C LEU A 81 -5.05 0.67 3.99
N PHE A 82 -5.01 1.63 4.89
CA PHE A 82 -5.85 1.62 6.08
C PHE A 82 -6.52 2.99 6.24
N LYS A 83 -7.83 3.01 6.40
CA LYS A 83 -8.61 4.20 6.72
C LYS A 83 -9.15 4.09 8.13
N ASP A 84 -8.83 5.05 8.98
CA ASP A 84 -9.27 5.11 10.37
C ASP A 84 -10.66 5.74 10.50
N GLY A 85 -11.27 5.57 11.66
CA GLY A 85 -12.58 6.12 11.99
C GLY A 85 -12.63 7.66 12.04
N ASP A 86 -11.50 8.33 12.17
CA ASP A 86 -11.38 9.80 12.09
C ASP A 86 -11.30 10.33 10.64
N GLY A 87 -11.34 9.43 9.66
CA GLY A 87 -11.26 9.75 8.23
C GLY A 87 -9.85 9.93 7.70
N LYS A 88 -8.81 9.77 8.53
CA LYS A 88 -7.43 9.72 8.04
C LYS A 88 -7.17 8.40 7.34
N ALA A 89 -6.40 8.45 6.26
CA ALA A 89 -5.98 7.26 5.53
C ALA A 89 -4.47 7.14 5.49
N TYR A 90 -3.99 5.89 5.44
CA TYR A 90 -2.58 5.56 5.49
C TYR A 90 -2.24 4.59 4.38
N HIS A 91 -1.11 4.85 3.71
CA HIS A 91 -0.45 3.90 2.82
C HIS A 91 0.67 3.21 3.59
N VAL A 92 0.64 1.88 3.61
CA VAL A 92 1.65 1.05 4.29
C VAL A 92 2.32 0.17 3.25
N TYR A 93 3.64 0.23 3.14
CA TYR A 93 4.35 -0.45 2.07
C TYR A 93 5.77 -0.88 2.46
N SER A 94 6.28 -1.89 1.77
CA SER A 94 7.65 -2.36 1.89
C SER A 94 8.58 -1.52 1.01
N ALA A 95 9.75 -1.17 1.54
CA ALA A 95 10.77 -0.40 0.86
C ALA A 95 12.18 -0.88 1.23
N LYS A 96 13.21 -0.26 0.62
CA LYS A 96 14.63 -0.55 0.88
C LYS A 96 14.96 -2.03 0.68
N GLY A 97 14.56 -2.58 -0.47
CA GLY A 97 14.70 -4.01 -0.74
C GLY A 97 13.90 -4.87 0.24
N ASN A 98 12.70 -4.47 0.59
CA ASN A 98 11.78 -5.07 1.57
C ASN A 98 12.32 -5.09 3.03
N SER A 99 13.42 -4.41 3.31
CA SER A 99 14.01 -4.43 4.66
C SER A 99 13.25 -3.60 5.69
N THR A 100 12.39 -2.68 5.25
CA THR A 100 11.69 -1.72 6.11
C THR A 100 10.27 -1.48 5.60
N LEU A 101 9.29 -1.44 6.51
CA LEU A 101 7.95 -0.97 6.20
C LEU A 101 7.84 0.53 6.49
N TYR A 102 7.12 1.24 5.64
CA TYR A 102 6.74 2.64 5.86
C TYR A 102 5.24 2.76 6.02
N ILE A 103 4.82 3.65 6.92
CA ILE A 103 3.43 4.06 7.12
C ILE A 103 3.38 5.55 6.81
N HIS A 104 2.77 5.94 5.71
CA HIS A 104 2.57 7.34 5.34
C HIS A 104 1.12 7.75 5.55
N LEU A 105 0.93 8.91 6.20
CA LEU A 105 -0.37 9.59 6.19
C LEU A 105 -0.63 10.14 4.79
N LEU A 106 -1.82 9.86 4.26
CA LEU A 106 -2.26 10.41 2.98
C LEU A 106 -2.88 11.80 3.14
N SER A 107 -2.90 12.55 2.04
CA SER A 107 -3.61 13.83 1.90
C SER A 107 -5.12 13.66 2.14
N ASP A 108 -5.83 14.77 2.34
CA ASP A 108 -7.27 14.78 2.61
C ASP A 108 -8.13 14.16 1.50
N ASP A 109 -7.66 14.18 0.25
CA ASP A 109 -8.29 13.53 -0.90
C ASP A 109 -7.81 12.09 -1.15
N TYR A 110 -6.81 11.62 -0.37
CA TYR A 110 -6.16 10.31 -0.44
C TYR A 110 -5.32 10.07 -1.71
N LEU A 111 -4.96 11.13 -2.44
CA LEU A 111 -4.24 11.01 -3.71
C LEU A 111 -2.73 11.14 -3.59
N GLU A 112 -2.24 11.73 -2.48
CA GLU A 112 -0.83 12.03 -2.28
C GLU A 112 -0.37 11.61 -0.88
N HIS A 113 0.94 11.42 -0.72
CA HIS A 113 1.55 11.29 0.61
C HIS A 113 1.74 12.68 1.23
N THR A 114 1.51 12.79 2.53
CA THR A 114 1.97 13.94 3.30
C THR A 114 3.41 13.71 3.76
N GLU A 115 4.06 14.74 4.32
CA GLU A 115 5.40 14.61 4.92
C GLU A 115 5.39 13.79 6.23
N THR A 116 4.21 13.39 6.71
CA THR A 116 4.06 12.66 7.97
C THR A 116 4.12 11.15 7.74
N TYR A 117 5.17 10.52 8.27
CA TYR A 117 5.36 9.09 8.13
C TYR A 117 6.11 8.46 9.31
N LYS A 118 6.07 7.15 9.37
CA LYS A 118 6.82 6.32 10.31
C LYS A 118 7.48 5.16 9.56
N ALA A 119 8.77 4.95 9.78
CA ALA A 119 9.46 3.73 9.40
C ALA A 119 9.30 2.71 10.51
N VAL A 120 8.92 1.48 10.19
CA VAL A 120 8.72 0.39 11.15
C VAL A 120 9.50 -0.86 10.72
N PHE A 121 9.96 -1.61 11.69
CA PHE A 121 10.69 -2.87 11.51
C PHE A 121 11.91 -2.79 10.59
N PRO A 122 12.82 -1.80 10.76
CA PRO A 122 14.01 -1.69 9.92
C PRO A 122 14.88 -2.95 10.03
N GLY A 123 15.28 -3.50 8.89
CA GLY A 123 16.09 -4.72 8.81
C GLY A 123 15.34 -6.02 9.09
N LYS A 124 13.99 -6.00 9.22
CA LYS A 124 13.20 -7.21 9.52
C LYS A 124 12.70 -7.94 8.28
N PHE A 125 12.78 -7.35 7.09
CA PHE A 125 12.37 -7.98 5.84
C PHE A 125 10.93 -8.52 5.91
N ARG A 126 9.97 -7.60 6.15
CA ARG A 126 8.54 -7.92 6.22
C ARG A 126 7.82 -7.37 4.99
N GLU A 127 6.86 -8.14 4.48
CA GLU A 127 6.01 -7.78 3.35
C GLU A 127 4.54 -8.13 3.58
N ALA A 128 3.68 -7.93 2.57
CA ALA A 128 2.26 -8.21 2.61
C ALA A 128 1.53 -7.64 3.84
N PRO A 129 1.73 -6.35 4.19
CA PRO A 129 1.10 -5.79 5.38
C PRO A 129 -0.42 -5.83 5.29
N ALA A 130 -1.08 -6.21 6.39
CA ALA A 130 -2.51 -6.11 6.60
C ALA A 130 -2.77 -5.44 7.94
N ILE A 131 -3.65 -4.41 7.96
CA ILE A 131 -3.90 -3.62 9.17
C ILE A 131 -5.38 -3.65 9.51
N PHE A 132 -5.67 -3.77 10.79
CA PHE A 132 -7.01 -3.59 11.35
C PHE A 132 -6.94 -2.94 12.74
N LYS A 133 -8.06 -2.33 13.16
CA LYS A 133 -8.22 -1.75 14.48
C LYS A 133 -9.21 -2.56 15.29
N ARG A 134 -8.88 -2.83 16.56
CA ARG A 134 -9.77 -3.50 17.51
C ARG A 134 -9.52 -2.96 18.91
N GLN A 135 -10.59 -2.57 19.63
CA GLN A 135 -10.52 -2.09 21.01
C GLN A 135 -9.44 -0.99 21.20
N ASP A 136 -9.48 0.02 20.32
CA ASP A 136 -8.55 1.17 20.29
C ASP A 136 -7.06 0.84 20.08
N LYS A 137 -6.74 -0.41 19.73
CA LYS A 137 -5.40 -0.83 19.30
C LYS A 137 -5.37 -1.12 17.81
N TYR A 138 -4.23 -0.83 17.20
CA TYR A 138 -3.94 -1.18 15.81
C TYR A 138 -3.13 -2.46 15.78
N TYR A 139 -3.47 -3.33 14.85
CA TYR A 139 -2.81 -4.60 14.62
C TYR A 139 -2.29 -4.63 13.18
N MET A 140 -1.06 -5.05 13.01
CA MET A 140 -0.45 -5.29 11.71
C MET A 140 -0.04 -6.75 11.63
N ILE A 141 -0.45 -7.43 10.57
CA ILE A 141 0.03 -8.78 10.23
C ILE A 141 0.89 -8.65 8.98
N THR A 142 2.02 -9.34 8.96
CA THR A 142 2.99 -9.33 7.86
C THR A 142 3.50 -10.73 7.59
N SER A 143 4.00 -10.98 6.38
CA SER A 143 4.77 -12.17 6.04
C SER A 143 6.28 -11.87 5.99
N GLY A 144 7.10 -12.90 5.96
CA GLY A 144 8.51 -12.79 5.60
C GLY A 144 8.68 -12.67 4.08
N CYS A 145 9.90 -12.39 3.64
CA CYS A 145 10.23 -12.24 2.22
C CYS A 145 10.80 -13.57 1.69
N SER A 146 9.93 -14.47 1.25
CA SER A 146 10.29 -15.78 0.67
C SER A 146 9.72 -15.96 -0.75
N GLY A 147 9.37 -14.87 -1.43
CA GLY A 147 8.70 -14.92 -2.72
C GLY A 147 7.34 -15.60 -2.60
N TRP A 148 7.13 -16.67 -3.37
CA TRP A 148 5.88 -17.44 -3.34
C TRP A 148 5.92 -18.65 -2.40
N ASP A 149 7.03 -18.91 -1.71
CA ASP A 149 7.13 -19.97 -0.73
C ASP A 149 6.43 -19.57 0.58
N PRO A 150 5.67 -20.47 1.22
CA PRO A 150 5.04 -20.20 2.51
C PRO A 150 6.07 -19.83 3.58
N ASN A 151 5.72 -18.87 4.43
CA ASN A 151 6.54 -18.48 5.58
C ASN A 151 5.67 -18.10 6.76
N GLU A 152 6.29 -17.93 7.93
CA GLU A 152 5.59 -17.57 9.15
C GLU A 152 5.09 -16.12 9.10
N ALA A 153 3.82 -15.95 9.49
CA ALA A 153 3.28 -14.64 9.77
C ALA A 153 3.87 -14.08 11.08
N GLU A 154 4.02 -12.78 11.12
CA GLU A 154 4.23 -12.05 12.38
C GLU A 154 3.16 -10.98 12.55
N TYR A 155 2.81 -10.69 13.79
CA TYR A 155 1.94 -9.57 14.07
C TYR A 155 2.58 -8.57 15.02
N ALA A 156 2.10 -7.35 14.95
CA ALA A 156 2.51 -6.26 15.82
C ALA A 156 1.31 -5.45 16.28
N ILE A 157 1.46 -4.74 17.39
CA ILE A 157 0.42 -3.92 18.00
C ILE A 157 0.96 -2.50 18.23
N ALA A 158 0.09 -1.50 18.03
CA ALA A 158 0.37 -0.09 18.32
C ALA A 158 -0.85 0.62 18.92
N ASP A 159 -0.61 1.74 19.61
CA ASP A 159 -1.66 2.64 20.11
C ASP A 159 -2.13 3.66 19.08
N SER A 160 -1.32 3.91 18.04
CA SER A 160 -1.67 4.77 16.91
C SER A 160 -0.90 4.35 15.66
N MET A 161 -1.43 4.69 14.49
CA MET A 161 -0.82 4.31 13.20
C MET A 161 0.63 4.77 13.06
N LEU A 162 0.95 5.96 13.54
CA LEU A 162 2.29 6.56 13.46
C LEU A 162 3.07 6.44 14.78
N GLY A 163 2.55 5.69 15.73
CA GLY A 163 3.19 5.41 17.02
C GLY A 163 4.25 4.30 16.96
N GLU A 164 4.61 3.81 18.13
CA GLU A 164 5.52 2.68 18.25
C GLU A 164 4.76 1.37 18.04
N TRP A 165 5.29 0.53 17.15
CA TRP A 165 4.77 -0.81 16.87
C TRP A 165 5.60 -1.86 17.58
N THR A 166 4.96 -2.63 18.45
CA THR A 166 5.60 -3.72 19.20
C THR A 166 5.34 -5.04 18.48
N ALA A 167 6.41 -5.70 18.05
CA ALA A 167 6.33 -7.03 17.46
C ALA A 167 5.94 -8.07 18.53
N MET A 168 4.98 -8.92 18.23
CA MET A 168 4.39 -9.91 19.14
C MET A 168 4.71 -11.36 18.73
N GLY A 169 5.38 -11.54 17.59
CA GLY A 169 5.73 -12.86 17.05
C GLY A 169 4.65 -13.47 16.18
N ASN A 170 4.66 -14.79 16.06
CA ASN A 170 3.72 -15.54 15.24
C ASN A 170 2.32 -15.56 15.89
N PRO A 171 1.22 -15.21 15.16
CA PRO A 171 -0.13 -15.21 15.70
C PRO A 171 -0.80 -16.59 15.75
N CYS A 172 -0.17 -17.65 15.20
CA CYS A 172 -0.73 -19.01 15.11
C CYS A 172 -0.13 -19.94 16.16
#